data_79af64f395d14002b1ff5aa4cc941aff
#
_entry.id   79af64f395d14002b1ff5aa4cc941aff
#
_cell.length_a   1.000
_cell.length_b   1.000
_cell.length_c   1.000
_cell.angle_alpha   90.00
_cell.angle_beta   90.00
_cell.angle_gamma   90.00
#
_symmetry.space_group_name_H-M   'P 1'
#
loop_
_entity.id
_entity.type
_entity.pdbx_description
1 polymer ?
#
loop_
_entity_poly.entity_id
_entity_poly.type
_entity_poly.pdbx_seq_one_letter_code
_entity_poly.pdbx_strand_id
1 'polypeptide(L)'
;MKRLVALLLVAAFLLCVQQREEIEIRVSHQTSWHHTALFVIVEKGWDEKVFGKKIKLTSFPSGPPQMEAFSAKQHEIAYVGAAPPLPIIARGFDAKIVASANLEGSSLVSIPEFEYKDPKSLEGKRIMTFPPGSIQWTILNDWLKKNGIKAEIISATGVAEIREALRTKSIDLAFVPDPTPYLIVQEGHGKIVMSSAEMMPMHPCCVLLMRGDFIRENRDIAVKFVALHIIASEYIKKEENKEEVMQILKKWLKIDERIAREFPGSTNFQTDPRNENWIKGLEELCEAQYELGITRDANGNVVKINAQDIVDTTIYSEALKIVPEIKKKIGLA
;
A
#
# COMPACT_ATOMS: atom_id res chain seq x y z
N MET A 1 47.73 -38.06 -12.26
CA MET A 1 46.43 -37.83 -12.91
C MET A 1 45.25 -37.81 -11.93
N LYS A 2 45.00 -38.85 -11.12
CA LYS A 2 43.84 -38.88 -10.18
C LYS A 2 43.79 -37.74 -9.15
N ARG A 3 44.95 -37.27 -8.63
CA ARG A 3 45.00 -36.15 -7.68
C ARG A 3 44.72 -34.75 -8.31
N LEU A 4 45.10 -34.61 -9.62
CA LEU A 4 44.82 -33.35 -10.36
C LEU A 4 43.34 -33.21 -10.72
N VAL A 5 42.67 -34.32 -11.05
CA VAL A 5 41.23 -34.36 -11.34
C VAL A 5 40.40 -34.07 -10.08
N ALA A 6 40.83 -34.59 -8.93
CA ALA A 6 40.16 -34.29 -7.65
C ALA A 6 40.27 -32.81 -7.25
N LEU A 7 41.43 -32.16 -7.48
CA LEU A 7 41.63 -30.74 -7.22
C LEU A 7 40.82 -29.87 -8.17
N LEU A 8 40.67 -30.24 -9.44
CA LEU A 8 39.81 -29.52 -10.40
C LEU A 8 38.32 -29.64 -10.06
N LEU A 9 37.86 -30.80 -9.58
CA LEU A 9 36.49 -31.00 -9.14
C LEU A 9 36.16 -30.20 -7.86
N VAL A 10 37.10 -30.11 -6.91
CA VAL A 10 36.95 -29.29 -5.69
C VAL A 10 36.95 -27.78 -6.04
N ALA A 11 37.81 -27.36 -6.96
CA ALA A 11 37.83 -25.97 -7.44
C ALA A 11 36.58 -25.61 -8.23
N ALA A 12 36.03 -26.53 -9.05
CA ALA A 12 34.76 -26.32 -9.73
C ALA A 12 33.56 -26.27 -8.77
N PHE A 13 33.59 -27.10 -7.71
CA PHE A 13 32.56 -27.08 -6.67
C PHE A 13 32.62 -25.78 -5.83
N LEU A 14 33.81 -25.27 -5.52
CA LEU A 14 34.03 -23.99 -4.84
C LEU A 14 33.63 -22.81 -5.71
N LEU A 15 33.81 -22.86 -7.03
CA LEU A 15 33.35 -21.82 -7.98
C LEU A 15 31.82 -21.84 -8.15
N CYS A 16 31.16 -22.99 -8.09
CA CYS A 16 29.70 -23.11 -8.12
C CYS A 16 29.02 -22.58 -6.81
N VAL A 17 29.73 -22.60 -5.70
CA VAL A 17 29.21 -22.09 -4.41
C VAL A 17 29.29 -20.55 -4.33
N GLN A 18 30.00 -19.88 -5.25
CA GLN A 18 30.35 -18.45 -5.13
C GLN A 18 29.54 -17.50 -6.02
N GLN A 19 28.56 -17.98 -6.79
CA GLN A 19 27.62 -17.10 -7.49
C GLN A 19 26.18 -17.33 -7.01
N ARG A 20 25.87 -17.06 -5.74
CA ARG A 20 24.56 -16.52 -5.44
C ARG A 20 24.57 -15.11 -6.02
N GLU A 21 23.93 -14.93 -7.18
CA GLU A 21 23.62 -13.59 -7.66
C GLU A 21 23.05 -12.80 -6.48
N GLU A 22 23.65 -11.65 -6.20
CA GLU A 22 23.17 -10.78 -5.13
C GLU A 22 21.75 -10.35 -5.44
N ILE A 23 20.78 -10.97 -4.77
CA ILE A 23 19.35 -10.74 -5.03
C ILE A 23 19.07 -9.27 -4.79
N GLU A 24 18.69 -8.56 -5.84
CA GLU A 24 18.22 -7.19 -5.73
C GLU A 24 16.80 -7.19 -5.13
N ILE A 25 16.56 -6.41 -4.07
CA ILE A 25 15.25 -6.27 -3.45
C ILE A 25 14.58 -5.05 -4.06
N ARG A 26 13.61 -5.26 -4.96
CA ARG A 26 12.89 -4.20 -5.67
C ARG A 26 11.52 -4.01 -5.02
N VAL A 27 11.27 -2.78 -4.53
CA VAL A 27 10.05 -2.43 -3.82
C VAL A 27 9.32 -1.33 -4.58
N SER A 28 8.04 -1.55 -4.86
CA SER A 28 7.18 -0.53 -5.43
C SER A 28 6.32 0.14 -4.36
N HIS A 29 6.02 1.43 -4.57
CA HIS A 29 5.20 2.21 -3.65
C HIS A 29 4.46 3.35 -4.37
N GLN A 30 3.61 4.07 -3.65
CA GLN A 30 2.97 5.30 -4.09
C GLN A 30 3.43 6.46 -3.20
N THR A 31 3.27 7.69 -3.69
CA THR A 31 3.56 8.90 -2.94
C THR A 31 2.39 9.20 -1.99
N SER A 32 2.34 8.45 -0.89
CA SER A 32 1.32 8.56 0.16
C SER A 32 1.97 8.40 1.53
N TRP A 33 1.47 9.08 2.53
CA TRP A 33 1.99 8.89 3.89
C TRP A 33 1.58 7.54 4.51
N HIS A 34 0.67 6.79 3.90
CA HIS A 34 0.38 5.41 4.26
C HIS A 34 1.60 4.47 4.09
N HIS A 35 2.58 4.89 3.27
CA HIS A 35 3.82 4.16 3.03
C HIS A 35 4.99 4.67 3.89
N THR A 36 4.74 5.47 4.92
CA THR A 36 5.77 6.10 5.77
C THR A 36 6.73 5.08 6.39
N ALA A 37 6.27 3.88 6.75
CA ALA A 37 7.15 2.83 7.26
C ALA A 37 8.29 2.49 6.28
N LEU A 38 8.01 2.43 4.98
CA LEU A 38 9.02 2.25 3.94
C LEU A 38 10.02 3.42 3.90
N PHE A 39 9.50 4.64 3.97
CA PHE A 39 10.35 5.84 3.94
C PHE A 39 11.27 5.91 5.16
N VAL A 40 10.77 5.56 6.34
CA VAL A 40 11.59 5.44 7.56
C VAL A 40 12.69 4.40 7.42
N ILE A 41 12.37 3.20 6.90
CA ILE A 41 13.36 2.12 6.68
C ILE A 41 14.53 2.64 5.85
N VAL A 42 14.24 3.35 4.75
CA VAL A 42 15.26 3.84 3.80
C VAL A 42 16.02 5.03 4.37
N GLU A 43 15.34 6.02 4.93
CA GLU A 43 15.99 7.23 5.48
C GLU A 43 16.90 6.92 6.67
N LYS A 44 16.53 5.92 7.47
CA LYS A 44 17.36 5.46 8.59
C LYS A 44 18.48 4.49 8.16
N GLY A 45 18.53 4.09 6.87
CA GLY A 45 19.49 3.10 6.36
C GLY A 45 19.32 1.72 7.00
N TRP A 46 18.12 1.40 7.46
CA TRP A 46 17.85 0.10 8.10
C TRP A 46 17.89 -1.06 7.12
N ASP A 47 17.53 -0.81 5.87
CA ASP A 47 17.69 -1.75 4.76
C ASP A 47 19.16 -2.16 4.57
N GLU A 48 20.08 -1.19 4.49
CA GLU A 48 21.52 -1.47 4.37
C GLU A 48 22.05 -2.25 5.58
N LYS A 49 21.64 -1.85 6.81
CA LYS A 49 22.05 -2.57 8.03
C LYS A 49 21.55 -4.01 8.06
N VAL A 50 20.33 -4.29 7.54
CA VAL A 50 19.74 -5.63 7.62
C VAL A 50 20.13 -6.50 6.41
N PHE A 51 20.13 -5.95 5.20
CA PHE A 51 20.36 -6.71 3.98
C PHE A 51 21.78 -6.56 3.40
N GLY A 52 22.60 -5.66 3.95
CA GLY A 52 23.94 -5.35 3.43
C GLY A 52 23.92 -4.49 2.17
N LYS A 53 22.74 -4.04 1.73
CA LYS A 53 22.51 -3.24 0.52
C LYS A 53 21.21 -2.44 0.62
N LYS A 54 21.15 -1.37 -0.19
CA LYS A 54 19.91 -0.58 -0.37
C LYS A 54 18.88 -1.36 -1.15
N ILE A 55 17.63 -1.21 -0.76
CA ILE A 55 16.50 -1.64 -1.57
C ILE A 55 16.30 -0.67 -2.75
N LYS A 56 15.85 -1.19 -3.90
CA LYS A 56 15.48 -0.36 -5.05
C LYS A 56 14.01 0.03 -4.98
N LEU A 57 13.73 1.32 -5.06
CA LEU A 57 12.37 1.85 -5.01
C LEU A 57 11.88 2.29 -6.38
N THR A 58 10.62 2.00 -6.66
CA THR A 58 9.89 2.53 -7.83
C THR A 58 8.55 3.09 -7.38
N SER A 59 8.30 4.37 -7.68
CA SER A 59 7.05 5.05 -7.34
C SER A 59 6.04 4.96 -8.49
N PHE A 60 4.76 4.76 -8.13
CA PHE A 60 3.64 4.70 -9.06
C PHE A 60 2.57 5.74 -8.68
N PRO A 61 1.81 6.26 -9.66
CA PRO A 61 0.77 7.26 -9.42
C PRO A 61 -0.48 6.67 -8.72
N SER A 62 -0.72 5.36 -8.90
CA SER A 62 -1.87 4.64 -8.31
C SER A 62 -1.64 3.13 -8.29
N GLY A 63 -2.56 2.40 -7.62
CA GLY A 63 -2.45 0.95 -7.46
C GLY A 63 -2.56 0.12 -8.75
N PRO A 64 -3.52 0.37 -9.66
CA PRO A 64 -3.66 -0.46 -10.87
C PRO A 64 -2.40 -0.51 -11.74
N PRO A 65 -1.77 0.60 -12.18
CA PRO A 65 -0.52 0.54 -12.94
C PRO A 65 0.65 -0.05 -12.13
N GLN A 66 0.66 0.09 -10.79
CA GLN A 66 1.64 -0.59 -9.93
C GLN A 66 1.48 -2.11 -10.00
N MET A 67 0.25 -2.62 -10.02
CA MET A 67 -0.02 -4.06 -10.11
C MET A 67 0.25 -4.63 -11.49
N GLU A 68 0.13 -3.86 -12.56
CA GLU A 68 0.59 -4.26 -13.90
C GLU A 68 2.10 -4.52 -13.90
N ALA A 69 2.90 -3.59 -13.39
CA ALA A 69 4.34 -3.74 -13.26
C ALA A 69 4.73 -4.89 -12.30
N PHE A 70 3.97 -5.09 -11.22
CA PHE A 70 4.17 -6.17 -10.27
C PHE A 70 3.90 -7.55 -10.90
N SER A 71 2.81 -7.69 -11.66
CA SER A 71 2.49 -8.93 -12.39
C SER A 71 3.48 -9.22 -13.53
N ALA A 72 4.11 -8.19 -14.10
CA ALA A 72 5.24 -8.31 -15.02
C ALA A 72 6.59 -8.63 -14.30
N LYS A 73 6.56 -8.94 -13.00
CA LYS A 73 7.72 -9.29 -12.16
C LYS A 73 8.81 -8.22 -12.10
N GLN A 74 8.44 -6.94 -12.26
CA GLN A 74 9.40 -5.83 -12.12
C GLN A 74 9.77 -5.57 -10.66
N HIS A 75 8.97 -6.04 -9.70
CA HIS A 75 9.15 -5.86 -8.25
C HIS A 75 8.82 -7.16 -7.51
N GLU A 76 9.47 -7.38 -6.37
CA GLU A 76 9.22 -8.50 -5.47
C GLU A 76 8.22 -8.13 -4.38
N ILE A 77 8.24 -6.86 -3.95
CA ILE A 77 7.50 -6.33 -2.81
C ILE A 77 6.76 -5.07 -3.25
N ALA A 78 5.54 -4.89 -2.76
CA ALA A 78 4.76 -3.69 -3.01
C ALA A 78 4.10 -3.17 -1.74
N TYR A 79 4.27 -1.87 -1.46
CA TYR A 79 3.36 -1.10 -0.63
C TYR A 79 2.25 -0.58 -1.53
N VAL A 80 1.04 -1.06 -1.36
CA VAL A 80 -0.07 -0.80 -2.28
C VAL A 80 -1.41 -0.84 -1.53
N GLY A 81 -2.43 -0.22 -2.09
CA GLY A 81 -3.80 -0.37 -1.59
C GLY A 81 -4.24 -1.84 -1.55
N ALA A 82 -5.10 -2.22 -0.59
CA ALA A 82 -5.53 -3.61 -0.44
C ALA A 82 -6.41 -4.12 -1.60
N ALA A 83 -7.10 -3.23 -2.31
CA ALA A 83 -7.96 -3.59 -3.44
C ALA A 83 -7.22 -3.88 -4.76
N PRO A 84 -6.20 -3.10 -5.20
CA PRO A 84 -5.50 -3.33 -6.47
C PRO A 84 -4.89 -4.72 -6.69
N PRO A 85 -4.41 -5.47 -5.67
CA PRO A 85 -3.94 -6.84 -5.84
C PRO A 85 -5.02 -7.83 -6.27
N LEU A 86 -6.28 -7.61 -5.90
CA LEU A 86 -7.35 -8.58 -6.10
C LEU A 86 -7.56 -8.96 -7.57
N PRO A 87 -7.60 -8.03 -8.54
CA PRO A 87 -7.76 -8.38 -9.96
C PRO A 87 -6.62 -9.24 -10.53
N ILE A 88 -5.37 -9.03 -10.11
CA ILE A 88 -4.25 -9.84 -10.60
C ILE A 88 -4.25 -11.24 -9.96
N ILE A 89 -4.61 -11.33 -8.68
CA ILE A 89 -4.75 -12.61 -7.96
C ILE A 89 -5.93 -13.41 -8.55
N ALA A 90 -7.05 -12.76 -8.86
CA ALA A 90 -8.20 -13.40 -9.51
C ALA A 90 -7.82 -14.06 -10.84
N ARG A 91 -6.87 -13.48 -11.58
CA ARG A 91 -6.31 -14.05 -12.83
C ARG A 91 -5.26 -15.13 -12.60
N GLY A 92 -5.01 -15.52 -11.36
CA GLY A 92 -4.07 -16.60 -11.00
C GLY A 92 -2.64 -16.13 -10.73
N PHE A 93 -2.37 -14.82 -10.60
CA PHE A 93 -1.04 -14.36 -10.23
C PHE A 93 -0.76 -14.70 -8.76
N ASP A 94 0.36 -15.38 -8.52
CA ASP A 94 0.76 -15.84 -7.19
C ASP A 94 1.37 -14.68 -6.38
N ALA A 95 0.55 -14.07 -5.54
CA ALA A 95 0.96 -13.04 -4.60
C ALA A 95 0.23 -13.19 -3.27
N LYS A 96 0.86 -12.76 -2.18
CA LYS A 96 0.32 -12.80 -0.82
C LYS A 96 0.46 -11.47 -0.12
N ILE A 97 -0.58 -11.09 0.61
CA ILE A 97 -0.52 -10.02 1.60
C ILE A 97 0.18 -10.59 2.83
N VAL A 98 1.29 -10.00 3.25
CA VAL A 98 2.12 -10.48 4.36
C VAL A 98 2.06 -9.58 5.60
N ALA A 99 1.57 -8.35 5.44
CA ALA A 99 1.30 -7.42 6.53
C ALA A 99 0.27 -6.37 6.10
N SER A 100 -0.41 -5.77 7.07
CA SER A 100 -1.15 -4.53 6.88
C SER A 100 -0.19 -3.33 6.99
N ALA A 101 -0.48 -2.21 6.35
CA ALA A 101 0.26 -0.97 6.54
C ALA A 101 -0.57 0.05 7.34
N ASN A 102 -1.83 0.24 6.95
CA ASN A 102 -2.77 1.10 7.68
C ASN A 102 -4.23 0.74 7.38
N LEU A 103 -5.10 1.24 8.23
CA LEU A 103 -6.56 1.26 8.02
C LEU A 103 -6.99 2.64 7.54
N GLU A 104 -8.02 2.69 6.68
CA GLU A 104 -8.71 3.93 6.31
C GLU A 104 -7.79 5.01 5.70
N GLY A 105 -8.06 6.31 5.94
CA GLY A 105 -7.15 7.38 5.50
C GLY A 105 -7.39 7.86 4.07
N SER A 106 -8.66 7.89 3.64
CA SER A 106 -9.11 8.59 2.44
C SER A 106 -10.30 9.47 2.78
N SER A 107 -10.51 10.54 2.00
CA SER A 107 -11.63 11.43 2.23
C SER A 107 -12.29 11.87 0.93
N LEU A 108 -13.60 12.06 1.00
CA LEU A 108 -14.39 12.76 0.00
C LEU A 108 -14.23 14.26 0.24
N VAL A 109 -13.73 14.96 -0.76
CA VAL A 109 -13.50 16.42 -0.73
C VAL A 109 -14.38 17.05 -1.78
N SER A 110 -15.09 18.11 -1.44
CA SER A 110 -15.92 18.87 -2.37
C SER A 110 -15.29 20.22 -2.69
N ILE A 111 -15.75 20.86 -3.77
CA ILE A 111 -15.53 22.31 -3.99
C ILE A 111 -16.10 23.10 -2.81
N PRO A 112 -15.58 24.30 -2.49
CA PRO A 112 -16.01 25.08 -1.30
C PRO A 112 -17.50 25.37 -1.24
N GLU A 113 -18.13 25.61 -2.38
CA GLU A 113 -19.55 25.99 -2.50
C GLU A 113 -20.52 24.81 -2.36
N PHE A 114 -20.03 23.57 -2.47
CA PHE A 114 -20.89 22.40 -2.38
C PHE A 114 -21.35 22.17 -0.92
N GLU A 115 -22.67 22.06 -0.72
CA GLU A 115 -23.24 21.72 0.57
C GLU A 115 -23.60 20.22 0.62
N TYR A 116 -22.84 19.46 1.42
CA TYR A 116 -23.18 18.09 1.75
C TYR A 116 -24.15 18.06 2.95
N LYS A 117 -25.32 17.46 2.76
CA LYS A 117 -26.33 17.27 3.81
C LYS A 117 -26.55 15.81 4.16
N ASP A 118 -26.62 14.98 3.17
CA ASP A 118 -26.85 13.54 3.25
C ASP A 118 -26.30 12.85 1.99
N PRO A 119 -26.30 11.52 1.93
CA PRO A 119 -25.82 10.79 0.75
C PRO A 119 -26.47 11.22 -0.57
N LYS A 120 -27.78 11.59 -0.57
CA LYS A 120 -28.50 12.01 -1.79
C LYS A 120 -27.96 13.31 -2.38
N SER A 121 -27.22 14.10 -1.61
CA SER A 121 -26.53 15.30 -2.10
C SER A 121 -25.53 14.98 -3.23
N LEU A 122 -25.12 13.73 -3.37
CA LEU A 122 -24.18 13.25 -4.40
C LEU A 122 -24.87 12.81 -5.71
N GLU A 123 -26.21 12.79 -5.75
CA GLU A 123 -26.96 12.40 -6.96
C GLU A 123 -26.60 13.29 -8.14
N GLY A 124 -26.18 12.67 -9.27
CA GLY A 124 -25.80 13.38 -10.50
C GLY A 124 -24.50 14.19 -10.41
N LYS A 125 -23.73 14.10 -9.32
CA LYS A 125 -22.46 14.84 -9.16
C LYS A 125 -21.31 14.17 -9.89
N ARG A 126 -20.36 14.99 -10.34
CA ARG A 126 -19.10 14.54 -10.95
C ARG A 126 -18.09 14.32 -9.84
N ILE A 127 -17.71 13.07 -9.61
CA ILE A 127 -16.78 12.68 -8.56
C ILE A 127 -15.54 12.06 -9.19
N MET A 128 -14.38 12.69 -9.01
CA MET A 128 -13.11 12.17 -9.54
C MET A 128 -12.39 11.33 -8.49
N THR A 129 -11.84 10.20 -8.94
CA THR A 129 -11.02 9.32 -8.11
C THR A 129 -10.03 8.55 -9.01
N PHE A 130 -9.29 7.60 -8.45
CA PHE A 130 -8.37 6.76 -9.22
C PHE A 130 -9.11 5.72 -10.09
N PRO A 131 -8.40 5.03 -11.00
CA PRO A 131 -9.02 4.08 -11.94
C PRO A 131 -9.74 2.92 -11.24
N PRO A 132 -10.66 2.21 -11.96
CA PRO A 132 -11.30 0.99 -11.49
C PRO A 132 -10.31 -0.01 -10.92
N GLY A 133 -10.66 -0.65 -9.79
CA GLY A 133 -9.80 -1.56 -9.05
C GLY A 133 -8.87 -0.88 -8.05
N SER A 134 -8.76 0.46 -8.01
CA SER A 134 -8.11 1.17 -6.90
C SER A 134 -8.96 1.08 -5.63
N ILE A 135 -8.32 1.30 -4.46
CA ILE A 135 -9.04 1.25 -3.17
C ILE A 135 -10.13 2.31 -3.11
N GLN A 136 -9.83 3.55 -3.53
CA GLN A 136 -10.79 4.65 -3.52
C GLN A 136 -11.96 4.40 -4.48
N TRP A 137 -11.67 3.95 -5.69
CA TRP A 137 -12.74 3.63 -6.65
C TRP A 137 -13.67 2.53 -6.10
N THR A 138 -13.09 1.50 -5.50
CA THR A 138 -13.86 0.36 -4.94
C THR A 138 -14.78 0.82 -3.82
N ILE A 139 -14.25 1.53 -2.82
CA ILE A 139 -15.02 2.00 -1.67
C ILE A 139 -16.12 2.97 -2.09
N LEU A 140 -15.79 3.95 -2.95
CA LEU A 140 -16.75 4.94 -3.42
C LEU A 140 -17.91 4.28 -4.19
N ASN A 141 -17.61 3.41 -5.15
CA ASN A 141 -18.66 2.79 -5.95
C ASN A 141 -19.52 1.81 -5.16
N ASP A 142 -18.92 1.05 -4.25
CA ASP A 142 -19.66 0.17 -3.35
C ASP A 142 -20.61 0.98 -2.44
N TRP A 143 -20.11 2.07 -1.86
CA TRP A 143 -20.91 2.94 -0.99
C TRP A 143 -22.05 3.64 -1.77
N LEU A 144 -21.78 4.16 -2.98
CA LEU A 144 -22.81 4.75 -3.84
C LEU A 144 -23.89 3.73 -4.20
N LYS A 145 -23.48 2.50 -4.58
CA LYS A 145 -24.39 1.39 -4.89
C LYS A 145 -25.28 1.04 -3.69
N LYS A 146 -24.70 0.89 -2.50
CA LYS A 146 -25.42 0.56 -1.25
C LYS A 146 -26.44 1.64 -0.86
N ASN A 147 -26.17 2.91 -1.19
CA ASN A 147 -27.07 4.03 -0.93
C ASN A 147 -28.04 4.35 -2.08
N GLY A 148 -27.98 3.61 -3.18
CA GLY A 148 -28.84 3.82 -4.34
C GLY A 148 -28.60 5.15 -5.07
N ILE A 149 -27.37 5.67 -5.05
CA ILE A 149 -26.97 6.96 -5.61
C ILE A 149 -26.30 6.76 -6.97
N LYS A 150 -26.66 7.57 -7.93
CA LYS A 150 -26.04 7.61 -9.26
C LYS A 150 -25.22 8.90 -9.38
N ALA A 151 -23.90 8.76 -9.37
CA ALA A 151 -22.95 9.84 -9.62
C ALA A 151 -22.12 9.54 -10.85
N GLU A 152 -21.57 10.57 -11.49
CA GLU A 152 -20.62 10.43 -12.59
C GLU A 152 -19.22 10.23 -12.02
N ILE A 153 -18.67 9.02 -12.15
CA ILE A 153 -17.33 8.71 -11.64
C ILE A 153 -16.29 8.90 -12.72
N ILE A 154 -15.36 9.81 -12.48
CA ILE A 154 -14.30 10.19 -13.42
C ILE A 154 -12.97 9.64 -12.89
N SER A 155 -12.25 8.90 -13.74
CA SER A 155 -10.93 8.33 -13.39
C SER A 155 -9.82 9.33 -13.68
N ALA A 156 -8.96 9.54 -12.69
CA ALA A 156 -7.75 10.37 -12.80
C ALA A 156 -6.50 9.52 -12.92
N THR A 157 -5.49 10.03 -13.60
CA THR A 157 -4.17 9.40 -13.70
C THR A 157 -3.31 9.62 -12.45
N GLY A 158 -3.61 10.66 -11.65
CA GLY A 158 -2.89 10.98 -10.43
C GLY A 158 -3.47 12.18 -9.67
N VAL A 159 -2.92 12.43 -8.47
CA VAL A 159 -3.41 13.48 -7.55
C VAL A 159 -3.32 14.90 -8.11
N ALA A 160 -2.35 15.17 -8.99
CA ALA A 160 -2.21 16.51 -9.58
C ALA A 160 -3.40 16.88 -10.46
N GLU A 161 -3.89 15.92 -11.26
CA GLU A 161 -5.09 16.10 -12.10
C GLU A 161 -6.33 16.36 -11.24
N ILE A 162 -6.50 15.61 -10.16
CA ILE A 162 -7.63 15.75 -9.24
C ILE A 162 -7.62 17.15 -8.58
N ARG A 163 -6.48 17.61 -8.08
CA ARG A 163 -6.35 18.93 -7.47
C ARG A 163 -6.67 20.05 -8.45
N GLU A 164 -6.17 19.93 -9.68
CA GLU A 164 -6.47 20.89 -10.74
C GLU A 164 -7.95 20.90 -11.14
N ALA A 165 -8.57 19.72 -11.21
CA ALA A 165 -9.99 19.60 -11.53
C ALA A 165 -10.89 20.25 -10.46
N LEU A 166 -10.56 20.10 -9.17
CA LEU A 166 -11.27 20.82 -8.08
C LEU A 166 -11.01 22.33 -8.14
N ARG A 167 -9.76 22.75 -8.36
CA ARG A 167 -9.40 24.16 -8.48
C ARG A 167 -10.17 24.87 -9.59
N THR A 168 -10.34 24.21 -10.75
CA THR A 168 -11.07 24.75 -11.92
C THR A 168 -12.58 24.49 -11.85
N LYS A 169 -13.04 23.78 -10.82
CA LYS A 169 -14.44 23.36 -10.64
C LYS A 169 -14.97 22.54 -11.83
N SER A 170 -14.09 21.84 -12.55
CA SER A 170 -14.49 20.91 -13.60
C SER A 170 -15.10 19.62 -13.06
N ILE A 171 -14.97 19.37 -11.76
CA ILE A 171 -15.64 18.33 -10.97
C ILE A 171 -16.28 18.97 -9.72
N ASP A 172 -17.20 18.25 -9.11
CA ASP A 172 -17.90 18.72 -7.90
C ASP A 172 -17.23 18.18 -6.63
N LEU A 173 -16.71 16.93 -6.70
CA LEU A 173 -16.05 16.27 -5.57
C LEU A 173 -14.88 15.41 -6.07
N ALA A 174 -14.02 15.03 -5.13
CA ALA A 174 -12.97 14.03 -5.33
C ALA A 174 -12.88 13.09 -4.13
N PHE A 175 -12.60 11.81 -4.36
CA PHE A 175 -12.31 10.85 -3.30
C PHE A 175 -10.85 10.41 -3.40
N VAL A 176 -10.05 10.80 -2.42
CA VAL A 176 -8.58 10.76 -2.49
C VAL A 176 -7.95 10.31 -1.17
N PRO A 177 -6.76 9.66 -1.22
CA PRO A 177 -6.01 9.26 -0.02
C PRO A 177 -5.25 10.44 0.57
N ASP A 178 -4.95 10.32 1.85
CA ASP A 178 -4.07 11.22 2.58
C ASP A 178 -2.63 11.23 1.97
N PRO A 179 -1.98 12.41 1.92
CA PRO A 179 -2.37 13.72 2.48
C PRO A 179 -3.17 14.61 1.52
N THR A 180 -3.62 14.13 0.37
CA THR A 180 -4.24 14.96 -0.68
C THR A 180 -5.44 15.78 -0.19
N PRO A 181 -6.36 15.26 0.67
CA PRO A 181 -7.45 16.05 1.21
C PRO A 181 -6.99 17.32 1.94
N TYR A 182 -5.96 17.20 2.76
CA TYR A 182 -5.40 18.32 3.54
C TYR A 182 -4.72 19.35 2.64
N LEU A 183 -4.04 18.91 1.57
CA LEU A 183 -3.47 19.81 0.56
C LEU A 183 -4.56 20.64 -0.14
N ILE A 184 -5.65 19.99 -0.57
CA ILE A 184 -6.77 20.66 -1.25
C ILE A 184 -7.42 21.70 -0.32
N VAL A 185 -7.64 21.35 0.94
CA VAL A 185 -8.20 22.28 1.95
C VAL A 185 -7.26 23.44 2.22
N GLN A 186 -5.96 23.18 2.37
CA GLN A 186 -4.95 24.20 2.60
C GLN A 186 -4.86 25.21 1.45
N GLU A 187 -5.01 24.75 0.22
CA GLU A 187 -5.03 25.59 -0.98
C GLU A 187 -6.34 26.38 -1.16
N GLY A 188 -7.34 26.12 -0.33
CA GLY A 188 -8.66 26.76 -0.42
C GLY A 188 -9.50 26.26 -1.59
N HIS A 189 -9.14 25.10 -2.18
CA HIS A 189 -9.81 24.54 -3.34
C HIS A 189 -10.93 23.56 -2.99
N GLY A 190 -11.07 23.20 -1.71
CA GLY A 190 -12.13 22.30 -1.27
C GLY A 190 -12.26 22.21 0.24
N LYS A 191 -13.21 21.39 0.67
CA LYS A 191 -13.45 21.01 2.07
C LYS A 191 -13.72 19.51 2.16
N ILE A 192 -13.24 18.88 3.23
CA ILE A 192 -13.52 17.48 3.54
C ILE A 192 -14.98 17.38 3.96
N VAL A 193 -15.73 16.46 3.35
CA VAL A 193 -17.17 16.24 3.63
C VAL A 193 -17.47 14.87 4.23
N MET A 194 -16.61 13.88 4.00
CA MET A 194 -16.78 12.53 4.53
C MET A 194 -15.45 11.79 4.52
N SER A 195 -15.19 10.98 5.54
CA SER A 195 -14.05 10.06 5.59
C SER A 195 -14.37 8.70 4.96
N SER A 196 -13.36 7.96 4.56
CA SER A 196 -13.52 6.58 4.11
C SER A 196 -13.99 5.64 5.23
N ALA A 197 -13.73 5.98 6.49
CA ALA A 197 -14.23 5.25 7.65
C ALA A 197 -15.76 5.30 7.77
N GLU A 198 -16.40 6.39 7.33
CA GLU A 198 -17.86 6.51 7.29
C GLU A 198 -18.47 5.72 6.11
N MET A 199 -17.70 5.47 5.05
CA MET A 199 -18.15 4.69 3.88
C MET A 199 -17.98 3.19 4.11
N MET A 200 -16.84 2.77 4.63
CA MET A 200 -16.46 1.37 4.90
C MET A 200 -15.57 1.34 6.14
N PRO A 201 -16.15 1.22 7.35
CA PRO A 201 -15.39 1.22 8.60
C PRO A 201 -14.34 0.11 8.67
N MET A 202 -13.19 0.41 9.24
CA MET A 202 -12.09 -0.55 9.48
C MET A 202 -11.52 -1.21 8.22
N HIS A 203 -11.81 -0.71 7.01
CA HIS A 203 -11.24 -1.29 5.81
C HIS A 203 -9.71 -1.17 5.78
N PRO A 204 -8.99 -2.23 5.36
CA PRO A 204 -7.58 -2.12 5.05
C PRO A 204 -7.38 -1.11 3.90
N CYS A 205 -6.58 -0.07 4.14
CA CYS A 205 -6.25 0.86 3.06
C CYS A 205 -5.04 0.35 2.29
N CYS A 206 -3.87 0.28 2.94
CA CYS A 206 -2.65 -0.19 2.32
C CYS A 206 -2.11 -1.45 3.00
N VAL A 207 -1.42 -2.26 2.20
CA VAL A 207 -0.85 -3.55 2.59
C VAL A 207 0.58 -3.69 2.07
N LEU A 208 1.30 -4.61 2.67
CA LEU A 208 2.55 -5.13 2.16
C LEU A 208 2.26 -6.42 1.38
N LEU A 209 2.42 -6.35 0.06
CA LEU A 209 2.22 -7.46 -0.86
C LEU A 209 3.57 -8.02 -1.31
N MET A 210 3.69 -9.33 -1.39
CA MET A 210 4.88 -10.01 -1.91
C MET A 210 4.49 -11.06 -2.94
N ARG A 211 5.37 -11.27 -3.95
CA ARG A 211 5.18 -12.37 -4.89
C ARG A 211 5.40 -13.72 -4.19
N GLY A 212 4.58 -14.71 -4.53
CA GLY A 212 4.68 -16.04 -3.93
C GLY A 212 5.98 -16.77 -4.27
N ASP A 213 6.51 -16.62 -5.50
CA ASP A 213 7.83 -17.16 -5.87
C ASP A 213 8.95 -16.54 -5.03
N PHE A 214 8.93 -15.21 -4.82
CA PHE A 214 9.90 -14.52 -3.97
C PHE A 214 9.86 -15.03 -2.51
N ILE A 215 8.65 -15.19 -1.95
CA ILE A 215 8.48 -15.72 -0.59
C ILE A 215 9.10 -17.12 -0.44
N ARG A 216 8.88 -18.01 -1.43
CA ARG A 216 9.41 -19.38 -1.39
C ARG A 216 10.92 -19.44 -1.53
N GLU A 217 11.48 -18.65 -2.43
CA GLU A 217 12.90 -18.66 -2.75
C GLU A 217 13.75 -17.85 -1.76
N ASN A 218 13.15 -16.82 -1.13
CA ASN A 218 13.84 -15.82 -0.30
C ASN A 218 13.11 -15.55 1.01
N ARG A 219 12.63 -16.60 1.68
CA ARG A 219 11.80 -16.50 2.88
C ARG A 219 12.46 -15.69 3.99
N ASP A 220 13.76 -15.83 4.18
CA ASP A 220 14.51 -15.06 5.18
C ASP A 220 14.51 -13.54 4.89
N ILE A 221 14.58 -13.15 3.63
CA ILE A 221 14.49 -11.75 3.21
C ILE A 221 13.05 -11.24 3.43
N ALA A 222 12.05 -12.02 3.05
CA ALA A 222 10.63 -11.67 3.25
C ALA A 222 10.33 -11.44 4.75
N VAL A 223 10.76 -12.35 5.62
CA VAL A 223 10.57 -12.26 7.08
C VAL A 223 11.29 -11.04 7.66
N LYS A 224 12.55 -10.80 7.29
CA LYS A 224 13.31 -9.61 7.74
C LYS A 224 12.68 -8.31 7.26
N PHE A 225 12.14 -8.29 6.03
CA PHE A 225 11.48 -7.09 5.50
C PHE A 225 10.20 -6.77 6.28
N VAL A 226 9.39 -7.77 6.61
CA VAL A 226 8.21 -7.59 7.46
C VAL A 226 8.60 -7.18 8.88
N ALA A 227 9.70 -7.72 9.44
CA ALA A 227 10.20 -7.28 10.74
C ALA A 227 10.60 -5.79 10.72
N LEU A 228 11.28 -5.32 9.66
CA LEU A 228 11.59 -3.90 9.47
C LEU A 228 10.31 -3.06 9.35
N HIS A 229 9.29 -3.53 8.62
CA HIS A 229 8.01 -2.85 8.51
C HIS A 229 7.32 -2.69 9.87
N ILE A 230 7.31 -3.74 10.68
CA ILE A 230 6.76 -3.69 12.06
C ILE A 230 7.50 -2.65 12.89
N ILE A 231 8.84 -2.71 12.90
CA ILE A 231 9.70 -1.80 13.68
C ILE A 231 9.50 -0.35 13.23
N ALA A 232 9.45 -0.10 11.91
CA ALA A 232 9.24 1.24 11.38
C ALA A 232 7.85 1.78 11.73
N SER A 233 6.82 0.94 11.71
CA SER A 233 5.46 1.31 12.13
C SER A 233 5.36 1.61 13.62
N GLU A 234 6.10 0.87 14.47
CA GLU A 234 6.23 1.20 15.89
C GLU A 234 7.00 2.51 16.11
N TYR A 235 8.06 2.74 15.31
CA TYR A 235 8.88 3.96 15.38
C TYR A 235 8.05 5.21 15.08
N ILE A 236 7.20 5.14 14.06
CA ILE A 236 6.32 6.24 13.65
C ILE A 236 5.33 6.63 14.75
N LYS A 237 4.84 5.68 15.54
CA LYS A 237 3.84 5.92 16.60
C LYS A 237 4.41 6.59 17.85
N LYS A 238 5.70 6.63 18.01
CA LYS A 238 6.35 7.19 19.20
C LYS A 238 6.44 8.70 19.12
N GLU A 239 5.95 9.39 20.14
CA GLU A 239 5.95 10.86 20.20
C GLU A 239 7.36 11.45 20.08
N GLU A 240 8.37 10.79 20.68
CA GLU A 240 9.79 11.17 20.59
C GLU A 240 10.35 11.22 19.16
N ASN A 241 9.74 10.48 18.22
CA ASN A 241 10.17 10.38 16.82
C ASN A 241 9.38 11.30 15.89
N LYS A 242 8.35 11.96 16.37
CA LYS A 242 7.37 12.71 15.58
C LYS A 242 8.02 13.76 14.66
N GLU A 243 8.93 14.55 15.21
CA GLU A 243 9.61 15.59 14.44
C GLU A 243 10.46 14.99 13.30
N GLU A 244 11.20 13.93 13.57
CA GLU A 244 11.99 13.23 12.54
C GLU A 244 11.10 12.62 11.47
N VAL A 245 10.00 11.98 11.85
CA VAL A 245 9.02 11.42 10.90
C VAL A 245 8.42 12.51 10.03
N MET A 246 8.08 13.67 10.58
CA MET A 246 7.60 14.82 9.79
C MET A 246 8.64 15.29 8.77
N GLN A 247 9.92 15.36 9.12
CA GLN A 247 10.98 15.73 8.16
C GLN A 247 11.13 14.69 7.04
N ILE A 248 11.01 13.39 7.36
CA ILE A 248 10.98 12.32 6.35
C ILE A 248 9.79 12.52 5.41
N LEU A 249 8.59 12.76 5.94
CA LEU A 249 7.40 12.99 5.12
C LEU A 249 7.53 14.22 4.22
N LYS A 250 8.03 15.33 4.73
CA LYS A 250 8.29 16.55 3.94
C LYS A 250 9.20 16.25 2.75
N LYS A 251 10.28 15.48 2.99
CA LYS A 251 11.25 15.10 1.95
C LYS A 251 10.61 14.20 0.88
N TRP A 252 9.90 13.14 1.29
CA TRP A 252 9.37 12.12 0.38
C TRP A 252 8.11 12.54 -0.36
N LEU A 253 7.22 13.27 0.31
CA LEU A 253 5.94 13.68 -0.24
C LEU A 253 5.95 15.10 -0.80
N LYS A 254 7.05 15.86 -0.57
CA LYS A 254 7.20 17.27 -0.97
C LYS A 254 6.04 18.14 -0.44
N ILE A 255 5.63 17.88 0.78
CA ILE A 255 4.62 18.64 1.51
C ILE A 255 5.28 19.63 2.46
N ASP A 256 4.55 20.68 2.84
CA ASP A 256 5.02 21.63 3.84
C ASP A 256 4.82 21.10 5.28
N GLU A 257 5.37 21.83 6.25
CA GLU A 257 5.33 21.42 7.66
C GLU A 257 3.90 21.42 8.22
N ARG A 258 3.04 22.32 7.77
CA ARG A 258 1.65 22.40 8.25
C ARG A 258 0.89 21.13 7.88
N ILE A 259 1.04 20.66 6.64
CA ILE A 259 0.44 19.39 6.21
C ILE A 259 1.08 18.21 6.94
N ALA A 260 2.41 18.18 7.10
CA ALA A 260 3.07 17.08 7.80
C ALA A 260 2.61 16.93 9.26
N ARG A 261 2.17 18.03 9.91
CA ARG A 261 1.64 18.01 11.28
C ARG A 261 0.28 17.32 11.42
N GLU A 262 -0.50 17.22 10.34
CA GLU A 262 -1.79 16.50 10.32
C GLU A 262 -1.61 14.97 10.38
N PHE A 263 -0.45 14.47 9.98
CA PHE A 263 -0.16 13.04 9.87
C PHE A 263 -0.43 12.20 11.12
N PRO A 264 0.01 12.59 12.33
CA PRO A 264 -0.13 11.72 13.51
C PRO A 264 -1.59 11.46 13.91
N GLY A 265 -2.52 12.34 13.56
CA GLY A 265 -3.94 12.23 13.92
C GLY A 265 -4.80 11.52 12.88
N SER A 266 -4.29 11.35 11.65
CA SER A 266 -5.11 10.92 10.50
C SER A 266 -4.87 9.47 10.09
N THR A 267 -3.77 8.83 10.51
CA THR A 267 -3.40 7.51 10.02
C THR A 267 -3.42 6.45 11.12
N ASN A 268 -4.24 5.43 10.93
CA ASN A 268 -4.30 4.27 11.81
C ASN A 268 -3.32 3.18 11.31
N PHE A 269 -2.10 3.18 11.85
CA PHE A 269 -1.09 2.16 11.54
C PHE A 269 -1.40 0.85 12.26
N GLN A 270 -2.05 -0.05 11.59
CA GLN A 270 -2.27 -1.43 12.02
C GLN A 270 -1.46 -2.35 11.09
N THR A 271 -0.53 -3.14 11.63
CA THR A 271 0.40 -3.96 10.85
C THR A 271 0.06 -5.44 10.86
N ASP A 272 -0.70 -5.92 11.86
CA ASP A 272 -0.98 -7.35 12.04
C ASP A 272 -2.10 -7.84 11.13
N PRO A 273 -1.80 -8.65 10.09
CA PRO A 273 -2.80 -9.16 9.18
C PRO A 273 -3.66 -10.29 9.78
N ARG A 274 -3.40 -10.68 11.03
CA ARG A 274 -4.17 -11.70 11.78
C ARG A 274 -5.30 -11.07 12.60
N ASN A 275 -5.38 -9.74 12.67
CA ASN A 275 -6.43 -9.03 13.38
C ASN A 275 -7.79 -9.32 12.75
N GLU A 276 -8.75 -9.80 13.54
CA GLU A 276 -10.07 -10.23 13.05
C GLU A 276 -10.84 -9.10 12.34
N ASN A 277 -10.78 -7.87 12.87
CA ASN A 277 -11.45 -6.73 12.25
C ASN A 277 -10.81 -6.36 10.92
N TRP A 278 -9.48 -6.48 10.83
CA TRP A 278 -8.76 -6.27 9.58
C TRP A 278 -9.12 -7.31 8.52
N ILE A 279 -9.23 -8.59 8.90
CA ILE A 279 -9.65 -9.67 7.97
C ILE A 279 -11.09 -9.41 7.49
N LYS A 280 -12.02 -9.04 8.38
CA LYS A 280 -13.39 -8.69 8.00
C LYS A 280 -13.43 -7.51 7.01
N GLY A 281 -12.65 -6.47 7.26
CA GLY A 281 -12.54 -5.35 6.32
C GLY A 281 -11.96 -5.76 4.96
N LEU A 282 -11.02 -6.72 4.93
CA LEU A 282 -10.52 -7.28 3.67
C LEU A 282 -11.58 -8.13 2.95
N GLU A 283 -12.37 -8.90 3.69
CA GLU A 283 -13.51 -9.66 3.14
C GLU A 283 -14.54 -8.72 2.51
N GLU A 284 -14.84 -7.58 3.15
CA GLU A 284 -15.73 -6.56 2.59
C GLU A 284 -15.17 -5.95 1.30
N LEU A 285 -13.86 -5.70 1.22
CA LEU A 285 -13.23 -5.22 -0.02
C LEU A 285 -13.29 -6.28 -1.15
N CYS A 286 -13.05 -7.56 -0.80
CA CYS A 286 -13.18 -8.66 -1.75
C CYS A 286 -14.61 -8.77 -2.29
N GLU A 287 -15.61 -8.66 -1.41
CA GLU A 287 -17.03 -8.66 -1.77
C GLU A 287 -17.37 -7.47 -2.66
N ALA A 288 -16.96 -6.26 -2.28
CA ALA A 288 -17.20 -5.05 -3.05
C ALA A 288 -16.65 -5.17 -4.48
N GLN A 289 -15.43 -5.67 -4.65
CA GLN A 289 -14.86 -5.86 -5.99
C GLN A 289 -15.55 -6.96 -6.80
N TYR A 290 -15.99 -8.01 -6.15
CA TYR A 290 -16.82 -9.04 -6.78
C TYR A 290 -18.15 -8.46 -7.27
N GLU A 291 -18.89 -7.79 -6.39
CA GLU A 291 -20.18 -7.16 -6.69
C GLU A 291 -20.10 -6.04 -7.77
N LEU A 292 -18.93 -5.39 -7.87
CA LEU A 292 -18.64 -4.39 -8.91
C LEU A 292 -18.08 -5.02 -10.21
N GLY A 293 -17.92 -6.35 -10.25
CA GLY A 293 -17.44 -7.09 -11.43
C GLY A 293 -15.97 -6.83 -11.78
N ILE A 294 -15.17 -6.41 -10.79
CA ILE A 294 -13.74 -6.07 -10.97
C ILE A 294 -12.86 -7.31 -10.94
N THR A 295 -13.10 -8.23 -9.99
CA THR A 295 -12.34 -9.48 -9.88
C THR A 295 -12.81 -10.47 -10.92
N ARG A 296 -11.95 -10.75 -11.92
CA ARG A 296 -12.23 -11.69 -13.01
C ARG A 296 -11.10 -12.70 -13.16
N ASP A 297 -11.48 -13.96 -13.42
CA ASP A 297 -10.52 -15.01 -13.76
C ASP A 297 -9.85 -14.80 -15.13
N ALA A 298 -8.95 -15.68 -15.52
CA ALA A 298 -8.28 -15.62 -16.82
C ALA A 298 -9.23 -15.79 -18.02
N ASN A 299 -10.44 -16.33 -17.81
CA ASN A 299 -11.48 -16.49 -18.81
C ASN A 299 -12.45 -15.30 -18.86
N GLY A 300 -12.29 -14.31 -17.97
CA GLY A 300 -13.14 -13.14 -17.89
C GLY A 300 -14.39 -13.30 -17.01
N ASN A 301 -14.60 -14.46 -16.38
CA ASN A 301 -15.70 -14.67 -15.44
C ASN A 301 -15.47 -13.90 -14.16
N VAL A 302 -16.52 -13.27 -13.62
CA VAL A 302 -16.46 -12.62 -12.32
C VAL A 302 -16.32 -13.68 -11.24
N VAL A 303 -15.28 -13.57 -10.40
CA VAL A 303 -14.97 -14.54 -9.34
C VAL A 303 -14.79 -13.86 -8.00
N LYS A 304 -15.28 -14.50 -6.95
CA LYS A 304 -15.08 -14.07 -5.57
C LYS A 304 -13.73 -14.54 -5.07
N ILE A 305 -12.99 -13.65 -4.41
CA ILE A 305 -11.73 -13.97 -3.71
C ILE A 305 -12.06 -14.15 -2.24
N ASN A 306 -11.55 -15.24 -1.65
CA ASN A 306 -11.56 -15.41 -0.21
C ASN A 306 -10.35 -14.67 0.38
N ALA A 307 -10.59 -13.75 1.30
CA ALA A 307 -9.55 -12.96 1.95
C ALA A 307 -8.46 -13.82 2.62
N GLN A 308 -8.86 -14.94 3.23
CA GLN A 308 -7.92 -15.85 3.92
C GLN A 308 -6.94 -16.53 2.96
N ASP A 309 -7.34 -16.77 1.70
CA ASP A 309 -6.50 -17.45 0.71
C ASP A 309 -5.37 -16.54 0.17
N ILE A 310 -5.52 -15.23 0.30
CA ILE A 310 -4.57 -14.23 -0.20
C ILE A 310 -3.65 -13.65 0.88
N VAL A 311 -3.84 -14.02 2.14
CA VAL A 311 -3.02 -13.55 3.27
C VAL A 311 -2.08 -14.66 3.75
N ASP A 312 -0.78 -14.38 3.83
CA ASP A 312 0.19 -15.28 4.47
C ASP A 312 0.58 -14.74 5.85
N THR A 313 -0.13 -15.18 6.87
CA THR A 313 0.13 -14.80 8.27
C THR A 313 1.38 -15.43 8.86
N THR A 314 1.95 -16.46 8.19
CA THR A 314 3.15 -17.16 8.70
C THR A 314 4.37 -16.27 8.64
N ILE A 315 4.52 -15.48 7.56
CA ILE A 315 5.60 -14.49 7.42
C ILE A 315 5.57 -13.48 8.55
N TYR A 316 4.39 -12.92 8.86
CA TYR A 316 4.23 -11.97 9.95
C TYR A 316 4.58 -12.59 11.32
N SER A 317 4.13 -13.82 11.55
CA SER A 317 4.39 -14.55 12.80
C SER A 317 5.87 -14.88 12.98
N GLU A 318 6.59 -15.19 11.91
CA GLU A 318 8.05 -15.38 11.92
C GLU A 318 8.78 -14.04 12.13
N ALA A 319 8.32 -12.98 11.49
CA ALA A 319 8.89 -11.65 11.63
C ALA A 319 8.85 -11.15 13.09
N LEU A 320 7.75 -11.36 13.80
CA LEU A 320 7.62 -11.00 15.22
C LEU A 320 8.70 -11.66 16.09
N LYS A 321 9.11 -12.89 15.79
CA LYS A 321 10.11 -13.61 16.56
C LYS A 321 11.51 -12.99 16.43
N ILE A 322 11.80 -12.38 15.29
CA ILE A 322 13.12 -11.78 15.02
C ILE A 322 13.17 -10.27 15.23
N VAL A 323 12.03 -9.60 15.52
CA VAL A 323 11.98 -8.15 15.80
C VAL A 323 13.04 -7.73 16.84
N PRO A 324 13.24 -8.43 17.99
CA PRO A 324 14.26 -8.02 18.97
C PRO A 324 15.69 -8.06 18.38
N GLU A 325 16.00 -9.09 17.58
CA GLU A 325 17.31 -9.21 16.92
C GLU A 325 17.51 -8.08 15.90
N ILE A 326 16.50 -7.81 15.07
CA ILE A 326 16.57 -6.75 14.08
C ILE A 326 16.71 -5.38 14.75
N LYS A 327 15.96 -5.09 15.83
CA LYS A 327 16.11 -3.84 16.62
C LYS A 327 17.56 -3.65 17.08
N LYS A 328 18.19 -4.69 17.62
CA LYS A 328 19.61 -4.65 18.03
C LYS A 328 20.52 -4.35 16.84
N LYS A 329 20.29 -5.02 15.69
CA LYS A 329 21.10 -4.85 14.47
C LYS A 329 21.03 -3.42 13.92
N ILE A 330 19.89 -2.76 14.00
CA ILE A 330 19.69 -1.38 13.51
C ILE A 330 19.99 -0.29 14.55
N GLY A 331 20.25 -0.67 15.80
CA GLY A 331 20.63 0.25 16.88
C GLY A 331 19.43 0.88 17.61
N LEU A 332 18.32 0.14 17.75
CA LEU A 332 17.11 0.52 18.49
C LEU A 332 16.89 -0.31 19.78
N ALA A 333 17.85 -1.13 20.18
CA ALA A 333 17.79 -1.94 21.41
C ALA A 333 18.48 -1.25 22.56
#